data_6802571aa2e5e218da72f307484b9326
#
_entry.id   6802571aa2e5e218da72f307484b9326
#
_cell.length_a   1.000
_cell.length_b   1.000
_cell.length_c   1.000
_cell.angle_alpha   90.00
_cell.angle_beta   90.00
_cell.angle_gamma   90.00
#
_symmetry.space_group_name_H-M   'P 1'
#
loop_
_entity.id
_entity.type
_entity.pdbx_description
1 polymer ?
#
loop_
_entity_poly.entity_id
_entity_poly.type
_entity_poly.pdbx_seq_one_letter_code
_entity_poly.pdbx_strand_id
1 'polypeptide(L)'
;MEKPFLQFRLVFTILLFWGLSLSVCAQERPKLFKSEEPISMKMALSIKDLKAQTNDSVFIDSEIQLETSPGTWESFPFEIRTRGNFRLNECFYPPMRMKLKKKEAEGSIFQGNRNLKLVLPCTKSKNADSYIGKEYLAYKLYEKVTDYHFRTRLVRVKFTNLDDKKREETELLGFVIEDNDEVAKRFDAKILKDKKIAPILMQDLPTIRHDFFQLMIGNTDWSTLFQHNQDVMALDDKTIVPMAYDFDMTGLVNPPYAQVSNLVDLESVKDRLYRGFCRDQQLMQQVRQEFLDKKTEILDEVAQQKIYYSEADAKMLISYLNGFFDILESDRLFENKILNACRQVDGTVMK
;
A
#
# COMPACT_ATOMS: atom_id res chain seq x y z
N MET A 1 65.76 0.36 60.22
CA MET A 1 65.27 1.33 59.29
C MET A 1 64.34 0.59 58.32
N GLU A 2 63.06 0.47 58.68
CA GLU A 2 62.05 -0.25 57.90
C GLU A 2 61.29 0.74 57.06
N LYS A 3 61.07 0.42 55.79
CA LYS A 3 60.26 1.19 54.83
C LYS A 3 58.86 0.58 54.83
N PRO A 4 57.77 1.37 54.91
CA PRO A 4 56.46 0.84 54.79
C PRO A 4 56.02 0.61 53.31
N PHE A 5 55.47 -0.57 53.05
CA PHE A 5 54.80 -0.93 51.79
C PHE A 5 53.47 -0.20 51.66
N LEU A 6 53.31 0.55 50.56
CA LEU A 6 52.07 1.22 50.19
C LEU A 6 51.24 0.23 49.35
N GLN A 7 50.17 -0.31 49.92
CA GLN A 7 49.22 -1.10 49.16
C GLN A 7 48.25 -0.23 48.37
N PHE A 8 48.35 -0.26 47.05
CA PHE A 8 47.37 0.32 46.13
C PHE A 8 46.16 -0.63 46.08
N ARG A 9 45.01 -0.21 46.64
CA ARG A 9 43.70 -0.85 46.41
C ARG A 9 43.12 -0.36 45.09
N LEU A 10 43.12 -1.22 44.09
CA LEU A 10 42.38 -1.01 42.83
C LEU A 10 40.86 -1.19 43.12
N VAL A 11 40.12 -0.11 43.11
CA VAL A 11 38.65 -0.16 43.16
C VAL A 11 38.15 -0.39 41.74
N PHE A 12 37.72 -1.60 41.42
CA PHE A 12 37.02 -1.93 40.18
C PHE A 12 35.58 -1.42 40.29
N THR A 13 35.25 -0.27 39.67
CA THR A 13 33.89 0.20 39.53
C THR A 13 33.27 -0.49 38.32
N ILE A 14 32.45 -1.53 38.58
CA ILE A 14 31.64 -2.18 37.55
C ILE A 14 30.47 -1.24 37.23
N LEU A 15 30.55 -0.52 36.12
CA LEU A 15 29.41 0.19 35.52
C LEU A 15 28.49 -0.85 34.88
N LEU A 16 27.42 -1.22 35.61
CA LEU A 16 26.29 -1.95 35.03
C LEU A 16 25.59 -1.01 34.02
N PHE A 17 25.88 -1.18 32.74
CA PHE A 17 25.05 -0.65 31.67
C PHE A 17 23.76 -1.45 31.64
N TRP A 18 22.73 -0.94 32.29
CA TRP A 18 21.35 -1.38 32.07
C TRP A 18 20.94 -0.90 30.66
N GLY A 19 21.14 -1.75 29.67
CA GLY A 19 20.56 -1.56 28.35
C GLY A 19 19.03 -1.62 28.50
N LEU A 20 18.36 -0.48 28.52
CA LEU A 20 16.93 -0.39 28.27
C LEU A 20 16.71 -0.88 26.84
N SER A 21 16.46 -2.17 26.68
CA SER A 21 15.85 -2.73 25.47
C SER A 21 14.46 -2.13 25.38
N LEU A 22 14.30 -1.05 24.62
CA LEU A 22 13.00 -0.62 24.15
C LEU A 22 12.47 -1.78 23.29
N SER A 23 11.75 -2.71 23.93
CA SER A 23 10.91 -3.65 23.20
C SER A 23 9.89 -2.82 22.45
N VAL A 24 10.16 -2.51 21.18
CA VAL A 24 9.12 -2.12 20.25
C VAL A 24 8.14 -3.28 20.26
N CYS A 25 7.03 -3.11 20.97
CA CYS A 25 5.94 -4.07 20.98
C CYS A 25 5.38 -4.07 19.56
N ALA A 26 5.94 -4.91 18.70
CA ALA A 26 5.42 -5.12 17.35
C ALA A 26 3.98 -5.57 17.53
N GLN A 27 3.03 -4.69 17.25
CA GLN A 27 1.61 -4.99 17.37
C GLN A 27 1.31 -6.24 16.52
N GLU A 28 0.81 -7.30 17.16
CA GLU A 28 0.55 -8.58 16.51
C GLU A 28 -0.32 -8.36 15.27
N ARG A 29 0.08 -8.94 14.12
CA ARG A 29 -0.71 -8.85 12.88
C ARG A 29 -2.11 -9.44 13.14
N PRO A 30 -3.20 -8.73 12.80
CA PRO A 30 -4.56 -9.25 12.91
C PRO A 30 -4.72 -10.56 12.12
N LYS A 31 -5.60 -11.44 12.57
CA LYS A 31 -5.84 -12.76 11.94
C LYS A 31 -6.04 -12.66 10.42
N LEU A 32 -6.75 -11.63 9.95
CA LEU A 32 -7.01 -11.38 8.54
C LEU A 32 -5.72 -11.24 7.71
N PHE A 33 -4.67 -10.65 8.26
CA PHE A 33 -3.42 -10.35 7.54
C PHE A 33 -2.22 -11.17 8.01
N LYS A 34 -2.44 -12.23 8.82
CA LYS A 34 -1.36 -13.13 9.29
C LYS A 34 -0.81 -14.06 8.21
N SER A 35 -1.63 -14.43 7.25
CA SER A 35 -1.28 -15.37 6.17
C SER A 35 -1.31 -14.65 4.82
N GLU A 36 -0.46 -15.05 3.91
CA GLU A 36 -0.44 -14.61 2.51
C GLU A 36 -1.37 -15.47 1.62
N GLU A 37 -1.84 -16.61 2.11
CA GLU A 37 -2.75 -17.49 1.36
C GLU A 37 -4.08 -16.76 1.05
N PRO A 38 -4.56 -16.81 -0.20
CA PRO A 38 -5.84 -16.19 -0.56
C PRO A 38 -7.00 -16.74 0.26
N ILE A 39 -7.94 -15.88 0.63
CA ILE A 39 -9.19 -16.28 1.28
C ILE A 39 -10.21 -16.60 0.19
N SER A 40 -10.85 -17.78 0.28
CA SER A 40 -12.00 -18.11 -0.56
C SER A 40 -13.25 -17.41 -0.03
N MET A 41 -13.96 -16.70 -0.91
CA MET A 41 -15.12 -15.88 -0.58
C MET A 41 -16.24 -16.12 -1.59
N LYS A 42 -17.50 -16.15 -1.13
CA LYS A 42 -18.68 -16.08 -2.01
C LYS A 42 -19.40 -14.77 -1.81
N MET A 43 -19.84 -14.18 -2.92
CA MET A 43 -20.53 -12.91 -2.94
C MET A 43 -21.59 -12.91 -4.05
N ALA A 44 -22.82 -12.53 -3.72
CA ALA A 44 -23.90 -12.37 -4.69
C ALA A 44 -24.46 -10.94 -4.61
N LEU A 45 -24.29 -10.15 -5.68
CA LEU A 45 -24.69 -8.74 -5.72
C LEU A 45 -25.30 -8.38 -7.09
N SER A 46 -26.27 -7.46 -7.10
CA SER A 46 -26.63 -6.68 -8.27
C SER A 46 -25.62 -5.55 -8.42
N ILE A 47 -24.80 -5.57 -9.46
CA ILE A 47 -23.86 -4.48 -9.77
C ILE A 47 -24.63 -3.19 -10.08
N LYS A 48 -25.77 -3.32 -10.78
CA LYS A 48 -26.62 -2.18 -11.11
C LYS A 48 -27.17 -1.52 -9.84
N ASP A 49 -27.74 -2.31 -8.91
CA ASP A 49 -28.28 -1.75 -7.67
C ASP A 49 -27.18 -1.19 -6.77
N LEU A 50 -26.04 -1.87 -6.67
CA LEU A 50 -24.88 -1.38 -5.94
C LEU A 50 -24.46 0.01 -6.42
N LYS A 51 -24.35 0.20 -7.74
CA LYS A 51 -23.98 1.52 -8.34
C LYS A 51 -25.07 2.57 -8.18
N ALA A 52 -26.35 2.17 -8.22
CA ALA A 52 -27.48 3.10 -8.17
C ALA A 52 -27.85 3.50 -6.72
N GLN A 53 -27.72 2.59 -5.76
CA GLN A 53 -28.20 2.79 -4.39
C GLN A 53 -27.10 3.21 -3.41
N THR A 54 -25.82 3.15 -3.80
CA THR A 54 -24.72 3.50 -2.92
C THR A 54 -23.93 4.73 -3.41
N ASN A 55 -23.27 5.39 -2.47
CA ASN A 55 -22.37 6.51 -2.70
C ASN A 55 -21.33 6.57 -1.57
N ASP A 56 -20.60 7.66 -1.42
CA ASP A 56 -19.56 7.80 -0.39
C ASP A 56 -20.05 7.69 1.07
N SER A 57 -21.36 7.71 1.31
CA SER A 57 -21.94 7.63 2.65
C SER A 57 -23.02 6.55 2.81
N VAL A 58 -23.65 6.12 1.72
CA VAL A 58 -24.77 5.18 1.74
C VAL A 58 -24.29 3.76 1.48
N PHE A 59 -24.58 2.86 2.42
CA PHE A 59 -24.31 1.42 2.32
C PHE A 59 -25.61 0.64 2.09
N ILE A 60 -25.49 -0.52 1.49
CA ILE A 60 -26.56 -1.53 1.40
C ILE A 60 -26.14 -2.77 2.17
N ASP A 61 -27.14 -3.47 2.75
CA ASP A 61 -26.91 -4.76 3.41
C ASP A 61 -26.56 -5.84 2.39
N SER A 62 -25.61 -6.70 2.73
CA SER A 62 -25.18 -7.83 1.94
C SER A 62 -24.69 -8.98 2.81
N GLU A 63 -24.65 -10.18 2.26
CA GLU A 63 -24.04 -11.34 2.87
C GLU A 63 -22.81 -11.77 2.08
N ILE A 64 -21.71 -12.03 2.81
CA ILE A 64 -20.49 -12.62 2.26
C ILE A 64 -20.23 -13.91 3.01
N GLN A 65 -19.96 -14.99 2.27
CA GLN A 65 -19.54 -16.26 2.85
C GLN A 65 -18.04 -16.42 2.71
N LEU A 66 -17.37 -16.86 3.77
CA LEU A 66 -15.96 -17.23 3.76
C LEU A 66 -15.83 -18.74 3.93
N GLU A 67 -14.88 -19.34 3.22
CA GLU A 67 -14.46 -20.70 3.45
C GLU A 67 -13.51 -20.74 4.65
N THR A 68 -13.99 -21.25 5.79
CA THR A 68 -13.23 -21.36 7.05
C THR A 68 -12.42 -22.65 7.13
N SER A 69 -12.86 -23.69 6.43
CA SER A 69 -12.15 -24.95 6.16
C SER A 69 -12.66 -25.54 4.84
N PRO A 70 -11.94 -26.46 4.18
CA PRO A 70 -12.35 -27.01 2.88
C PRO A 70 -13.80 -27.45 2.86
N GLY A 71 -14.63 -26.79 2.02
CA GLY A 71 -16.05 -27.04 1.88
C GLY A 71 -16.96 -26.46 2.96
N THR A 72 -16.43 -25.85 4.02
CA THR A 72 -17.21 -25.24 5.11
C THR A 72 -17.25 -23.73 4.95
N TRP A 73 -18.46 -23.19 4.80
CA TRP A 73 -18.72 -21.78 4.56
C TRP A 73 -19.42 -21.14 5.75
N GLU A 74 -18.91 -19.99 6.18
CA GLU A 74 -19.49 -19.18 7.24
C GLU A 74 -19.97 -17.85 6.67
N SER A 75 -21.20 -17.46 6.99
CA SER A 75 -21.84 -16.23 6.51
C SER A 75 -21.58 -15.05 7.43
N PHE A 76 -21.27 -13.90 6.83
CA PHE A 76 -21.06 -12.64 7.51
C PHE A 76 -21.96 -11.55 6.93
N PRO A 77 -22.77 -10.86 7.76
CA PRO A 77 -23.63 -9.75 7.32
C PRO A 77 -22.82 -8.47 7.18
N PHE A 78 -22.35 -8.19 5.96
CA PHE A 78 -21.65 -6.96 5.62
C PHE A 78 -22.59 -5.87 5.13
N GLU A 79 -22.26 -4.63 5.47
CA GLU A 79 -22.74 -3.44 4.77
C GLU A 79 -21.71 -3.09 3.66
N ILE A 80 -22.19 -2.89 2.41
CA ILE A 80 -21.31 -2.67 1.25
C ILE A 80 -21.71 -1.37 0.55
N ARG A 81 -20.71 -0.61 0.05
CA ARG A 81 -20.92 0.52 -0.83
C ARG A 81 -19.84 0.59 -1.90
N THR A 82 -20.10 1.30 -2.97
CA THR A 82 -19.09 1.66 -3.96
C THR A 82 -18.12 2.70 -3.38
N ARG A 83 -16.95 2.82 -4.00
CA ARG A 83 -15.94 3.84 -3.70
C ARG A 83 -15.16 4.25 -4.95
N GLY A 84 -14.40 5.35 -4.84
CA GLY A 84 -13.60 5.89 -5.93
C GLY A 84 -14.44 6.61 -6.98
N ASN A 85 -13.78 7.34 -7.89
CA ASN A 85 -14.43 8.13 -8.92
C ASN A 85 -14.27 7.47 -10.29
N PHE A 86 -13.04 7.33 -10.79
CA PHE A 86 -12.75 6.80 -12.12
C PHE A 86 -13.25 5.36 -12.28
N ARG A 87 -12.80 4.45 -11.41
CA ARG A 87 -13.16 3.02 -11.50
C ARG A 87 -14.64 2.75 -11.24
N LEU A 88 -15.34 3.63 -10.52
CA LEU A 88 -16.80 3.51 -10.34
C LEU A 88 -17.55 3.59 -11.67
N ASN A 89 -17.09 4.48 -12.58
CA ASN A 89 -17.72 4.69 -13.87
C ASN A 89 -17.22 3.71 -14.94
N GLU A 90 -15.91 3.48 -14.99
CA GLU A 90 -15.26 2.71 -16.05
C GLU A 90 -15.26 1.20 -15.82
N CYS A 91 -15.21 0.75 -14.54
CA CYS A 91 -15.10 -0.67 -14.25
C CYS A 91 -16.47 -1.37 -14.20
N PHE A 92 -16.52 -2.60 -14.73
CA PHE A 92 -17.70 -3.46 -14.55
C PHE A 92 -17.88 -3.79 -13.08
N TYR A 93 -16.81 -4.28 -12.40
CA TYR A 93 -16.83 -4.48 -10.95
C TYR A 93 -16.24 -3.23 -10.28
N PRO A 94 -17.08 -2.39 -9.66
CA PRO A 94 -16.60 -1.20 -8.98
C PRO A 94 -15.80 -1.57 -7.74
N PRO A 95 -14.79 -0.78 -7.34
CA PRO A 95 -14.18 -0.93 -6.04
C PRO A 95 -15.22 -0.73 -4.93
N MET A 96 -15.12 -1.53 -3.88
CA MET A 96 -16.11 -1.53 -2.81
C MET A 96 -15.48 -1.18 -1.45
N ARG A 97 -16.28 -0.60 -0.59
CA ARG A 97 -16.04 -0.54 0.85
C ARG A 97 -16.98 -1.51 1.54
N MET A 98 -16.42 -2.33 2.41
CA MET A 98 -17.12 -3.34 3.17
C MET A 98 -17.03 -2.98 4.65
N LYS A 99 -18.13 -3.11 5.37
CA LYS A 99 -18.20 -2.83 6.80
C LYS A 99 -18.93 -3.93 7.52
N LEU A 100 -18.33 -4.47 8.58
CA LEU A 100 -18.92 -5.48 9.45
C LEU A 100 -19.22 -4.87 10.82
N LYS A 101 -20.36 -5.18 11.41
CA LYS A 101 -20.69 -4.74 12.77
C LYS A 101 -19.71 -5.37 13.77
N LYS A 102 -19.34 -4.62 14.83
CA LYS A 102 -18.34 -5.06 15.80
C LYS A 102 -18.67 -6.45 16.37
N LYS A 103 -19.94 -6.68 16.72
CA LYS A 103 -20.42 -7.96 17.27
C LYS A 103 -20.17 -9.14 16.32
N GLU A 104 -20.39 -8.95 15.02
CA GLU A 104 -20.23 -9.98 13.99
C GLU A 104 -18.73 -10.23 13.66
N ALA A 105 -17.87 -9.23 13.90
CA ALA A 105 -16.43 -9.39 13.71
C ALA A 105 -15.74 -10.09 14.90
N GLU A 106 -16.36 -10.08 16.08
CA GLU A 106 -15.76 -10.58 17.32
C GLU A 106 -15.51 -12.10 17.24
N GLY A 107 -14.31 -12.54 17.59
CA GLY A 107 -13.89 -13.95 17.48
C GLY A 107 -13.58 -14.44 16.07
N SER A 108 -14.04 -13.74 15.02
CA SER A 108 -13.82 -14.11 13.63
C SER A 108 -12.43 -13.69 13.10
N ILE A 109 -12.17 -14.02 11.82
CA ILE A 109 -10.97 -13.52 11.09
C ILE A 109 -10.95 -11.98 10.96
N PHE A 110 -12.12 -11.32 11.03
CA PHE A 110 -12.29 -9.88 10.89
C PHE A 110 -12.09 -9.09 12.20
N GLN A 111 -11.82 -9.77 13.30
CA GLN A 111 -11.59 -9.09 14.58
C GLN A 111 -10.45 -8.06 14.47
N GLY A 112 -10.75 -6.80 14.79
CA GLY A 112 -9.82 -5.67 14.65
C GLY A 112 -9.74 -5.07 13.23
N ASN A 113 -10.39 -5.69 12.21
CA ASN A 113 -10.40 -5.21 10.83
C ASN A 113 -11.80 -5.37 10.20
N ARG A 114 -12.78 -4.71 10.79
CA ARG A 114 -14.17 -4.78 10.35
C ARG A 114 -14.54 -3.86 9.18
N ASN A 115 -13.69 -2.88 8.89
CA ASN A 115 -13.83 -2.01 7.73
C ASN A 115 -12.72 -2.37 6.74
N LEU A 116 -13.08 -2.66 5.50
CA LEU A 116 -12.16 -3.10 4.47
C LEU A 116 -12.48 -2.40 3.15
N LYS A 117 -11.47 -2.25 2.31
CA LYS A 117 -11.65 -1.91 0.90
C LYS A 117 -11.48 -3.21 0.12
N LEU A 118 -12.41 -3.54 -0.79
CA LEU A 118 -12.31 -4.68 -1.69
C LEU A 118 -12.03 -4.18 -3.10
N VAL A 119 -11.00 -4.71 -3.71
CA VAL A 119 -10.59 -4.45 -5.09
C VAL A 119 -10.85 -5.72 -5.90
N LEU A 120 -11.65 -5.58 -6.96
CA LEU A 120 -11.94 -6.63 -7.93
C LEU A 120 -11.44 -6.21 -9.32
N PRO A 121 -11.35 -7.15 -10.29
CA PRO A 121 -10.95 -6.81 -11.66
C PRO A 121 -11.84 -5.72 -12.27
N CYS A 122 -11.23 -4.76 -12.97
CA CYS A 122 -12.00 -3.70 -13.61
C CYS A 122 -12.87 -4.24 -14.76
N THR A 123 -12.40 -5.24 -15.48
CA THR A 123 -13.06 -5.81 -16.66
C THR A 123 -13.33 -7.30 -16.52
N LYS A 124 -14.14 -7.86 -17.46
CA LYS A 124 -14.36 -9.30 -17.59
C LYS A 124 -13.35 -9.98 -18.53
N SER A 125 -12.24 -9.32 -18.86
CA SER A 125 -11.23 -9.89 -19.78
C SER A 125 -10.48 -11.06 -19.13
N LYS A 126 -9.97 -11.98 -19.95
CA LYS A 126 -9.19 -13.14 -19.46
C LYS A 126 -7.95 -12.76 -18.63
N ASN A 127 -7.38 -11.58 -18.89
CA ASN A 127 -6.17 -11.11 -18.21
C ASN A 127 -6.48 -10.18 -17.04
N ALA A 128 -7.74 -10.01 -16.65
CA ALA A 128 -8.14 -9.07 -15.61
C ALA A 128 -7.49 -9.40 -14.25
N ASP A 129 -7.38 -10.69 -13.93
CA ASP A 129 -6.73 -11.17 -12.70
C ASP A 129 -5.23 -10.85 -12.66
N SER A 130 -4.54 -10.83 -13.83
CA SER A 130 -3.13 -10.44 -13.89
C SER A 130 -2.92 -8.99 -13.44
N TYR A 131 -3.81 -8.06 -13.80
CA TYR A 131 -3.72 -6.68 -13.33
C TYR A 131 -3.97 -6.56 -11.83
N ILE A 132 -4.87 -7.36 -11.27
CA ILE A 132 -5.07 -7.46 -9.82
C ILE A 132 -3.81 -7.99 -9.13
N GLY A 133 -3.19 -9.04 -9.66
CA GLY A 133 -1.93 -9.57 -9.14
C GLY A 133 -0.80 -8.54 -9.15
N LYS A 134 -0.70 -7.73 -10.23
CA LYS A 134 0.30 -6.66 -10.34
C LYS A 134 0.02 -5.48 -9.39
N GLU A 135 -1.25 -5.08 -9.21
CA GLU A 135 -1.62 -4.06 -8.24
C GLU A 135 -1.36 -4.54 -6.80
N TYR A 136 -1.70 -5.79 -6.50
CA TYR A 136 -1.37 -6.41 -5.21
C TYR A 136 0.14 -6.46 -4.97
N LEU A 137 0.94 -6.82 -5.98
CA LEU A 137 2.40 -6.76 -5.91
C LEU A 137 2.88 -5.36 -5.52
N ALA A 138 2.31 -4.29 -6.08
CA ALA A 138 2.71 -2.94 -5.73
C ALA A 138 2.51 -2.65 -4.22
N TYR A 139 1.41 -3.11 -3.61
CA TYR A 139 1.21 -3.04 -2.16
C TYR A 139 2.27 -3.84 -1.39
N LYS A 140 2.60 -5.05 -1.85
CA LYS A 140 3.63 -5.90 -1.20
C LYS A 140 5.02 -5.26 -1.30
N LEU A 141 5.35 -4.63 -2.43
CA LEU A 141 6.59 -3.87 -2.59
C LEU A 141 6.63 -2.64 -1.67
N TYR A 142 5.49 -1.97 -1.46
CA TYR A 142 5.42 -0.84 -0.56
C TYR A 142 5.66 -1.24 0.90
N GLU A 143 5.15 -2.42 1.33
CA GLU A 143 5.44 -3.01 2.64
C GLU A 143 6.95 -3.22 2.89
N LYS A 144 7.77 -3.44 1.83
CA LYS A 144 9.22 -3.64 1.96
C LYS A 144 9.99 -2.35 2.24
N VAL A 145 9.46 -1.20 1.82
CA VAL A 145 10.21 0.07 1.82
C VAL A 145 9.76 1.05 2.90
N THR A 146 8.60 0.83 3.53
CA THR A 146 8.11 1.70 4.60
C THR A 146 7.22 0.94 5.60
N ASP A 147 7.24 1.38 6.86
CA ASP A 147 6.32 0.89 7.90
C ASP A 147 4.90 1.48 7.74
N TYR A 148 4.80 2.65 7.08
CA TYR A 148 3.55 3.38 6.88
C TYR A 148 2.84 2.90 5.62
N HIS A 149 2.31 1.68 5.67
CA HIS A 149 1.64 1.01 4.55
C HIS A 149 0.31 0.40 4.98
N PHE A 150 -0.54 0.12 4.01
CA PHE A 150 -1.75 -0.68 4.19
C PHE A 150 -1.41 -2.16 4.12
N ARG A 151 -1.91 -2.94 5.07
CA ARG A 151 -1.90 -4.41 4.95
C ARG A 151 -2.93 -4.84 3.91
N THR A 152 -2.57 -5.84 3.13
CA THR A 152 -3.43 -6.39 2.09
C THR A 152 -3.48 -7.91 2.17
N ARG A 153 -4.56 -8.51 1.67
CA ARG A 153 -4.67 -9.95 1.52
C ARG A 153 -5.49 -10.31 0.29
N LEU A 154 -4.98 -11.25 -0.51
CA LEU A 154 -5.70 -11.76 -1.68
C LEU A 154 -6.97 -12.51 -1.29
N VAL A 155 -7.97 -12.41 -2.15
CA VAL A 155 -9.23 -13.15 -2.06
C VAL A 155 -9.57 -13.78 -3.40
N ARG A 156 -10.05 -15.02 -3.38
CA ARG A 156 -10.71 -15.69 -4.52
C ARG A 156 -12.19 -15.56 -4.33
N VAL A 157 -12.84 -14.79 -5.19
CA VAL A 157 -14.27 -14.49 -5.05
C VAL A 157 -15.08 -15.29 -6.05
N LYS A 158 -15.91 -16.19 -5.57
CA LYS A 158 -17.00 -16.80 -6.32
C LYS A 158 -18.14 -15.79 -6.37
N PHE A 159 -18.18 -15.05 -7.47
CA PHE A 159 -19.10 -13.93 -7.64
C PHE A 159 -20.32 -14.32 -8.47
N THR A 160 -21.50 -14.06 -7.95
CA THR A 160 -22.78 -14.21 -8.68
C THR A 160 -23.36 -12.82 -8.93
N ASN A 161 -23.45 -12.41 -10.21
CA ASN A 161 -24.12 -11.17 -10.57
C ASN A 161 -25.64 -11.41 -10.59
N LEU A 162 -26.38 -10.75 -9.69
CA LEU A 162 -27.83 -10.87 -9.59
C LEU A 162 -28.59 -10.20 -10.75
N ASP A 163 -27.91 -9.34 -11.52
CA ASP A 163 -28.46 -8.73 -12.73
C ASP A 163 -28.56 -9.73 -13.90
N ASP A 164 -27.74 -10.77 -13.88
CA ASP A 164 -27.69 -11.75 -14.95
C ASP A 164 -28.82 -12.79 -14.77
N LYS A 165 -29.58 -13.04 -15.84
CA LYS A 165 -30.71 -14.03 -15.79
C LYS A 165 -30.28 -15.43 -15.39
N LYS A 166 -29.11 -15.87 -15.83
CA LYS A 166 -28.57 -17.21 -15.55
C LYS A 166 -27.91 -17.30 -14.16
N ARG A 167 -27.53 -16.19 -13.56
CA ARG A 167 -26.83 -16.12 -12.26
C ARG A 167 -25.65 -17.09 -12.16
N GLU A 168 -24.89 -17.22 -13.24
CA GLU A 168 -23.69 -18.06 -13.27
C GLU A 168 -22.64 -17.50 -12.32
N GLU A 169 -22.00 -18.40 -11.57
CA GLU A 169 -20.89 -18.06 -10.69
C GLU A 169 -19.62 -17.81 -11.53
N THR A 170 -18.92 -16.72 -11.26
CA THR A 170 -17.65 -16.37 -11.91
C THR A 170 -16.58 -16.30 -10.84
N GLU A 171 -15.46 -17.00 -11.03
CA GLU A 171 -14.28 -16.83 -10.16
C GLU A 171 -13.53 -15.57 -10.53
N LEU A 172 -13.21 -14.76 -9.53
CA LEU A 172 -12.46 -13.52 -9.65
C LEU A 172 -11.31 -13.54 -8.63
N LEU A 173 -10.14 -13.12 -9.06
CA LEU A 173 -9.09 -12.72 -8.13
C LEU A 173 -9.36 -11.31 -7.65
N GLY A 174 -9.21 -11.07 -6.37
CA GLY A 174 -9.31 -9.73 -5.76
C GLY A 174 -8.38 -9.62 -4.58
N PHE A 175 -8.40 -8.49 -3.92
CA PHE A 175 -7.73 -8.34 -2.63
C PHE A 175 -8.48 -7.36 -1.73
N VAL A 176 -8.36 -7.59 -0.43
CA VAL A 176 -8.83 -6.66 0.60
C VAL A 176 -7.68 -5.81 1.10
N ILE A 177 -8.00 -4.55 1.41
CA ILE A 177 -7.06 -3.56 1.95
C ILE A 177 -7.55 -3.13 3.33
N GLU A 178 -6.63 -3.01 4.27
CA GLU A 178 -6.84 -2.47 5.61
C GLU A 178 -7.46 -1.06 5.55
N ASP A 179 -8.25 -0.70 6.55
CA ASP A 179 -8.81 0.64 6.65
C ASP A 179 -7.78 1.64 7.17
N ASN A 180 -7.88 2.88 6.72
CA ASN A 180 -6.96 3.96 7.10
C ASN A 180 -6.87 4.16 8.63
N ASP A 181 -8.03 4.07 9.31
CA ASP A 181 -8.09 4.24 10.76
C ASP A 181 -7.42 3.08 11.51
N GLU A 182 -7.43 1.86 10.95
CA GLU A 182 -6.70 0.71 11.52
C GLU A 182 -5.18 0.87 11.31
N VAL A 183 -4.74 1.41 10.16
CA VAL A 183 -3.34 1.79 9.98
C VAL A 183 -2.92 2.83 11.02
N ALA A 184 -3.71 3.90 11.20
CA ALA A 184 -3.39 4.96 12.16
C ALA A 184 -3.27 4.41 13.60
N LYS A 185 -4.15 3.49 14.00
CA LYS A 185 -4.09 2.84 15.33
C LYS A 185 -2.77 2.09 15.57
N ARG A 186 -2.15 1.52 14.53
CA ARG A 186 -0.85 0.83 14.66
C ARG A 186 0.25 1.75 15.17
N PHE A 187 0.12 3.05 14.94
CA PHE A 187 1.13 4.06 15.24
C PHE A 187 0.66 5.07 16.29
N ASP A 188 -0.48 4.82 16.94
CA ASP A 188 -1.13 5.79 17.84
C ASP A 188 -1.31 7.17 17.18
N ALA A 189 -1.66 7.15 15.90
CA ALA A 189 -1.67 8.29 15.00
C ALA A 189 -3.09 8.69 14.57
N LYS A 190 -3.18 9.77 13.79
CA LYS A 190 -4.45 10.29 13.25
C LYS A 190 -4.34 10.53 11.75
N ILE A 191 -5.35 10.09 10.98
CA ILE A 191 -5.46 10.45 9.57
C ILE A 191 -5.87 11.92 9.43
N LEU A 192 -5.11 12.68 8.67
CA LEU A 192 -5.42 14.08 8.35
C LEU A 192 -6.28 14.11 7.09
N LYS A 193 -7.61 14.23 7.26
CA LYS A 193 -8.57 14.30 6.14
C LYS A 193 -8.80 15.74 5.72
N ASP A 194 -9.07 15.94 4.44
CA ASP A 194 -9.55 17.23 3.86
C ASP A 194 -8.65 18.44 4.15
N LYS A 195 -7.36 18.21 4.38
CA LYS A 195 -6.38 19.28 4.61
C LYS A 195 -5.41 19.37 3.45
N LYS A 196 -5.14 20.58 2.99
CA LYS A 196 -3.99 20.82 2.12
C LYS A 196 -2.73 20.80 2.96
N ILE A 197 -1.90 19.78 2.75
CA ILE A 197 -0.64 19.62 3.48
C ILE A 197 0.50 20.03 2.57
N ALA A 198 1.25 21.05 2.98
CA ALA A 198 2.45 21.44 2.26
C ALA A 198 3.49 20.30 2.38
N PRO A 199 4.03 19.78 1.27
CA PRO A 199 4.94 18.63 1.27
C PRO A 199 6.17 18.82 2.16
N ILE A 200 6.63 20.05 2.32
CA ILE A 200 7.77 20.40 3.17
C ILE A 200 7.53 20.17 4.67
N LEU A 201 6.25 20.08 5.08
CA LEU A 201 5.90 19.80 6.49
C LEU A 201 5.94 18.31 6.82
N MET A 202 6.11 17.45 5.83
CA MET A 202 6.19 16.01 6.04
C MET A 202 7.61 15.61 6.44
N GLN A 203 7.71 14.60 7.30
CA GLN A 203 8.97 14.03 7.75
C GLN A 203 9.82 13.54 6.56
N ASP A 204 11.09 13.90 6.52
CA ASP A 204 11.95 13.70 5.35
C ASP A 204 12.09 12.24 4.94
N LEU A 205 12.62 11.38 5.80
CA LEU A 205 12.92 9.99 5.42
C LEU A 205 11.69 9.19 4.94
N PRO A 206 10.55 9.19 5.66
CA PRO A 206 9.34 8.52 5.15
C PRO A 206 8.85 9.09 3.83
N THR A 207 8.98 10.40 3.62
CA THR A 207 8.54 11.04 2.39
C THR A 207 9.48 10.70 1.22
N ILE A 208 10.80 10.70 1.43
CA ILE A 208 11.75 10.30 0.38
C ILE A 208 11.52 8.82 0.00
N ARG A 209 11.31 7.92 0.97
CA ARG A 209 10.97 6.51 0.70
C ARG A 209 9.69 6.38 -0.13
N HIS A 210 8.65 7.13 0.24
CA HIS A 210 7.42 7.20 -0.52
C HIS A 210 7.67 7.68 -1.96
N ASP A 211 8.40 8.77 -2.15
CA ASP A 211 8.65 9.37 -3.46
C ASP A 211 9.50 8.46 -4.37
N PHE A 212 10.48 7.74 -3.79
CA PHE A 212 11.28 6.74 -4.50
C PHE A 212 10.44 5.53 -4.88
N PHE A 213 9.55 5.08 -3.99
CA PHE A 213 8.60 4.01 -4.32
C PHE A 213 7.68 4.41 -5.46
N GLN A 214 7.13 5.62 -5.45
CA GLN A 214 6.30 6.13 -6.54
C GLN A 214 7.06 6.13 -7.88
N LEU A 215 8.35 6.53 -7.88
CA LEU A 215 9.21 6.44 -9.05
C LEU A 215 9.46 4.99 -9.46
N MET A 216 9.68 4.08 -8.50
CA MET A 216 9.95 2.66 -8.75
C MET A 216 8.81 2.00 -9.51
N ILE A 217 7.57 2.25 -9.11
CA ILE A 217 6.38 1.69 -9.76
C ILE A 217 5.87 2.53 -10.95
N GLY A 218 6.50 3.67 -11.24
CA GLY A 218 6.08 4.59 -12.31
C GLY A 218 4.70 5.18 -12.06
N ASN A 219 4.42 5.58 -10.81
CA ASN A 219 3.19 6.27 -10.47
C ASN A 219 3.33 7.77 -10.65
N THR A 220 2.51 8.34 -11.51
CA THR A 220 2.42 9.80 -11.72
C THR A 220 1.06 10.37 -11.32
N ASP A 221 0.12 9.51 -10.90
CA ASP A 221 -1.23 9.88 -10.49
C ASP A 221 -1.35 10.00 -8.97
N TRP A 222 -0.53 10.85 -8.36
CA TRP A 222 -0.59 11.13 -6.92
C TRP A 222 -0.27 12.59 -6.60
N SER A 223 -0.77 13.07 -5.46
CA SER A 223 -0.48 14.41 -4.98
C SER A 223 -0.56 14.50 -3.47
N THR A 224 0.54 14.92 -2.84
CA THR A 224 0.59 15.22 -1.39
C THR A 224 -0.32 16.38 -1.04
N LEU A 225 -0.24 17.48 -1.80
CA LEU A 225 -0.98 18.70 -1.50
C LEU A 225 -2.50 18.48 -1.52
N PHE A 226 -2.99 17.66 -2.46
CA PHE A 226 -4.43 17.38 -2.61
C PHE A 226 -4.83 16.03 -2.02
N GLN A 227 -3.89 15.29 -1.41
CA GLN A 227 -4.12 13.94 -0.87
C GLN A 227 -4.78 13.00 -1.89
N HIS A 228 -4.30 13.05 -3.14
CA HIS A 228 -4.77 12.18 -4.21
C HIS A 228 -3.90 10.93 -4.26
N ASN A 229 -4.52 9.75 -4.21
CA ASN A 229 -3.89 8.43 -4.14
C ASN A 229 -2.83 8.31 -3.02
N GLN A 230 -3.02 9.10 -1.98
CA GLN A 230 -2.17 9.18 -0.81
C GLN A 230 -2.98 9.69 0.38
N ASP A 231 -2.93 8.97 1.50
CA ASP A 231 -3.36 9.49 2.79
C ASP A 231 -2.18 10.12 3.52
N VAL A 232 -2.49 10.98 4.47
CA VAL A 232 -1.50 11.63 5.34
C VAL A 232 -1.84 11.34 6.78
N MET A 233 -0.84 10.89 7.53
CA MET A 233 -0.98 10.51 8.93
C MET A 233 -0.12 11.39 9.81
N ALA A 234 -0.69 11.94 10.90
CA ALA A 234 0.03 12.63 11.95
C ALA A 234 0.34 11.64 13.08
N LEU A 235 1.62 11.38 13.33
CA LEU A 235 2.10 10.55 14.44
C LEU A 235 2.05 11.32 15.75
N ASP A 236 2.31 12.63 15.66
CA ASP A 236 2.20 13.61 16.74
C ASP A 236 1.93 15.00 16.14
N ASP A 237 2.01 16.06 16.96
CA ASP A 237 1.74 17.44 16.54
C ASP A 237 2.75 18.00 15.53
N LYS A 238 3.89 17.34 15.33
CA LYS A 238 5.00 17.81 14.48
C LYS A 238 5.40 16.81 13.38
N THR A 239 5.03 15.54 13.55
CA THR A 239 5.47 14.46 12.67
C THR A 239 4.35 13.99 11.78
N ILE A 240 4.46 14.31 10.50
CA ILE A 240 3.47 13.96 9.47
C ILE A 240 4.13 13.06 8.44
N VAL A 241 3.47 11.96 8.06
CA VAL A 241 4.00 10.95 7.13
C VAL A 241 3.00 10.60 6.03
N PRO A 242 3.46 10.28 4.81
CA PRO A 242 2.62 9.85 3.70
C PRO A 242 2.33 8.35 3.76
N MET A 243 1.16 7.95 3.23
CA MET A 243 0.76 6.57 2.98
C MET A 243 0.16 6.46 1.58
N ALA A 244 0.87 5.82 0.67
CA ALA A 244 0.41 5.64 -0.71
C ALA A 244 -0.63 4.51 -0.83
N TYR A 245 -1.55 4.68 -1.77
CA TYR A 245 -2.53 3.67 -2.17
C TYR A 245 -3.00 3.90 -3.62
N ASP A 246 -3.82 2.96 -4.16
CA ASP A 246 -4.40 3.02 -5.51
C ASP A 246 -3.34 2.99 -6.60
N PHE A 247 -2.73 1.81 -6.80
CA PHE A 247 -1.59 1.64 -7.70
C PHE A 247 -1.96 1.10 -9.08
N ASP A 248 -3.24 0.99 -9.41
CA ASP A 248 -3.69 0.36 -10.65
C ASP A 248 -3.25 1.12 -11.91
N MET A 249 -3.19 2.46 -11.88
CA MET A 249 -2.78 3.28 -13.03
C MET A 249 -1.26 3.51 -13.15
N THR A 250 -0.45 2.67 -12.51
CA THR A 250 1.02 2.81 -12.55
C THR A 250 1.64 2.11 -13.75
N GLY A 251 2.86 2.51 -14.11
CA GLY A 251 3.63 1.84 -15.16
C GLY A 251 3.93 0.37 -14.85
N LEU A 252 4.05 -0.01 -13.57
CA LEU A 252 4.23 -1.38 -13.12
C LEU A 252 3.01 -2.26 -13.46
N VAL A 253 1.79 -1.76 -13.23
CA VAL A 253 0.54 -2.49 -13.47
C VAL A 253 0.14 -2.42 -14.94
N ASN A 254 0.13 -1.23 -15.52
CA ASN A 254 -0.13 -0.92 -16.93
C ASN A 254 -1.37 -1.62 -17.50
N PRO A 255 -2.56 -1.46 -16.91
CA PRO A 255 -3.78 -2.02 -17.47
C PRO A 255 -4.21 -1.24 -18.72
N PRO A 256 -5.08 -1.81 -19.59
CA PRO A 256 -5.52 -1.16 -20.84
C PRO A 256 -6.23 0.19 -20.65
N TYR A 257 -6.78 0.43 -19.46
CA TYR A 257 -7.47 1.68 -19.12
C TYR A 257 -6.55 2.72 -18.46
N ALA A 258 -5.28 2.37 -18.19
CA ALA A 258 -4.35 3.33 -17.58
C ALA A 258 -4.08 4.50 -18.52
N GLN A 259 -4.10 5.69 -17.96
CA GLN A 259 -3.88 6.95 -18.69
C GLN A 259 -2.77 7.73 -17.99
N VAL A 260 -1.97 8.43 -18.78
CA VAL A 260 -1.01 9.39 -18.24
C VAL A 260 -1.78 10.52 -17.56
N SER A 261 -1.33 10.88 -16.37
CA SER A 261 -1.93 12.02 -15.64
C SER A 261 -1.80 13.31 -16.45
N ASN A 262 -2.88 14.08 -16.55
CA ASN A 262 -2.90 15.40 -17.22
C ASN A 262 -1.97 16.44 -16.56
N LEU A 263 -1.40 16.12 -15.42
CA LEU A 263 -0.48 16.98 -14.67
C LEU A 263 0.99 16.83 -15.09
N VAL A 264 1.29 15.89 -16.01
CA VAL A 264 2.65 15.60 -16.45
C VAL A 264 2.68 15.42 -17.98
N ASP A 265 3.82 15.78 -18.56
CA ASP A 265 4.10 15.59 -19.98
C ASP A 265 4.92 14.32 -20.17
N LEU A 266 4.22 13.20 -20.38
CA LEU A 266 4.80 11.88 -20.62
C LEU A 266 4.08 11.20 -21.79
N GLU A 267 4.79 10.41 -22.58
CA GLU A 267 4.23 9.69 -23.72
C GLU A 267 3.50 8.42 -23.29
N SER A 268 3.91 7.82 -22.18
CA SER A 268 3.38 6.53 -21.71
C SER A 268 3.29 6.49 -20.19
N VAL A 269 2.31 5.75 -19.66
CA VAL A 269 2.23 5.42 -18.23
C VAL A 269 3.43 4.62 -17.74
N LYS A 270 4.19 3.98 -18.66
CA LYS A 270 5.42 3.26 -18.33
C LYS A 270 6.62 4.17 -18.10
N ASP A 271 6.52 5.43 -18.51
CA ASP A 271 7.60 6.40 -18.32
C ASP A 271 7.68 6.77 -16.84
N ARG A 272 8.91 6.94 -16.36
CA ARG A 272 9.17 7.33 -14.98
C ARG A 272 9.46 8.81 -14.88
N LEU A 273 8.77 9.46 -13.96
CA LEU A 273 9.02 10.84 -13.59
C LEU A 273 9.11 10.95 -12.07
N TYR A 274 10.24 11.48 -11.57
CA TYR A 274 10.33 11.81 -10.15
C TYR A 274 9.48 13.05 -9.85
N ARG A 275 8.52 12.90 -8.93
CA ARG A 275 7.59 13.96 -8.55
C ARG A 275 7.76 14.42 -7.10
N GLY A 276 8.77 13.90 -6.42
CA GLY A 276 9.11 14.31 -5.06
C GLY A 276 9.61 15.76 -5.01
N PHE A 277 9.50 16.36 -3.83
CA PHE A 277 10.08 17.68 -3.56
C PHE A 277 11.56 17.55 -3.17
N CYS A 278 12.34 18.59 -3.46
CA CYS A 278 13.74 18.62 -3.11
C CYS A 278 13.91 18.59 -1.59
N ARG A 279 14.81 17.72 -1.13
CA ARG A 279 15.12 17.52 0.29
C ARG A 279 16.63 17.44 0.48
N ASP A 280 17.06 17.33 1.72
CA ASP A 280 18.47 17.20 2.04
C ASP A 280 19.14 16.08 1.22
N GLN A 281 20.25 16.40 0.56
CA GLN A 281 20.92 15.50 -0.35
C GLN A 281 21.50 14.26 0.37
N GLN A 282 21.93 14.39 1.62
CA GLN A 282 22.46 13.25 2.38
C GLN A 282 21.33 12.26 2.71
N LEU A 283 20.15 12.75 3.05
CA LEU A 283 18.98 11.91 3.26
C LEU A 283 18.51 11.23 1.96
N MET A 284 18.60 11.92 0.82
CA MET A 284 18.32 11.33 -0.50
C MET A 284 19.30 10.20 -0.81
N GLN A 285 20.60 10.36 -0.53
CA GLN A 285 21.61 9.31 -0.69
C GLN A 285 21.40 8.15 0.29
N GLN A 286 21.02 8.44 1.53
CA GLN A 286 20.67 7.40 2.50
C GLN A 286 19.54 6.50 1.97
N VAL A 287 18.43 7.10 1.51
CA VAL A 287 17.30 6.33 0.99
C VAL A 287 17.67 5.59 -0.31
N ARG A 288 18.51 6.20 -1.17
CA ARG A 288 19.09 5.51 -2.34
C ARG A 288 19.75 4.20 -1.92
N GLN A 289 20.61 4.24 -0.89
CA GLN A 289 21.29 3.04 -0.40
C GLN A 289 20.30 2.03 0.20
N GLU A 290 19.31 2.48 0.99
CA GLU A 290 18.27 1.60 1.54
C GLU A 290 17.53 0.81 0.43
N PHE A 291 17.21 1.45 -0.71
CA PHE A 291 16.59 0.74 -1.84
C PHE A 291 17.55 -0.21 -2.54
N LEU A 292 18.82 0.16 -2.72
CA LEU A 292 19.83 -0.71 -3.30
C LEU A 292 20.05 -1.97 -2.45
N ASP A 293 20.11 -1.83 -1.12
CA ASP A 293 20.25 -2.94 -0.19
C ASP A 293 19.04 -3.90 -0.25
N LYS A 294 17.86 -3.38 -0.57
CA LYS A 294 16.62 -4.15 -0.69
C LYS A 294 16.34 -4.67 -2.12
N LYS A 295 17.23 -4.41 -3.09
CA LYS A 295 17.02 -4.78 -4.50
C LYS A 295 16.63 -6.25 -4.66
N THR A 296 17.39 -7.16 -4.06
CA THR A 296 17.13 -8.60 -4.14
C THR A 296 15.76 -8.95 -3.55
N GLU A 297 15.44 -8.44 -2.35
CA GLU A 297 14.16 -8.69 -1.68
C GLU A 297 12.97 -8.17 -2.51
N ILE A 298 13.11 -7.02 -3.15
CA ILE A 298 12.09 -6.42 -4.03
C ILE A 298 11.88 -7.26 -5.29
N LEU A 299 12.96 -7.74 -5.92
CA LEU A 299 12.85 -8.57 -7.12
C LEU A 299 12.33 -9.98 -6.82
N ASP A 300 12.69 -10.55 -5.66
CA ASP A 300 12.22 -11.86 -5.22
C ASP A 300 10.71 -11.85 -4.93
N GLU A 301 10.14 -10.71 -4.49
CA GLU A 301 8.69 -10.57 -4.28
C GLU A 301 7.91 -10.83 -5.58
N VAL A 302 8.45 -10.43 -6.74
CA VAL A 302 7.86 -10.75 -8.06
C VAL A 302 7.75 -12.27 -8.26
N ALA A 303 8.79 -13.02 -7.90
CA ALA A 303 8.79 -14.48 -8.03
C ALA A 303 7.82 -15.16 -7.06
N GLN A 304 7.66 -14.63 -5.84
CA GLN A 304 6.72 -15.15 -4.83
C GLN A 304 5.26 -14.98 -5.29
N GLN A 305 4.95 -13.89 -5.99
CA GLN A 305 3.59 -13.57 -6.46
C GLN A 305 3.28 -14.13 -7.86
N LYS A 306 4.21 -14.87 -8.51
CA LYS A 306 4.10 -15.33 -9.92
C LYS A 306 2.87 -16.19 -10.23
N ILE A 307 2.21 -16.78 -9.23
CA ILE A 307 0.98 -17.57 -9.42
C ILE A 307 -0.23 -16.71 -9.86
N TYR A 308 -0.14 -15.40 -9.72
CA TYR A 308 -1.22 -14.45 -10.02
C TYR A 308 -1.07 -13.75 -11.37
N TYR A 309 0.03 -14.01 -12.09
CA TYR A 309 0.30 -13.49 -13.44
C TYR A 309 1.22 -14.45 -14.22
N SER A 310 1.30 -14.25 -15.54
CA SER A 310 2.08 -15.13 -16.41
C SER A 310 3.60 -15.00 -16.19
N GLU A 311 4.38 -15.98 -16.67
CA GLU A 311 5.84 -15.87 -16.71
C GLU A 311 6.32 -14.68 -17.56
N ALA A 312 5.60 -14.36 -18.64
CA ALA A 312 5.90 -13.18 -19.44
C ALA A 312 5.69 -11.89 -18.65
N ASP A 313 4.62 -11.81 -17.86
CA ASP A 313 4.39 -10.69 -16.94
C ASP A 313 5.50 -10.62 -15.89
N ALA A 314 5.89 -11.73 -15.27
CA ALA A 314 6.97 -11.75 -14.29
C ALA A 314 8.28 -11.19 -14.86
N LYS A 315 8.65 -11.59 -16.08
CA LYS A 315 9.83 -11.07 -16.79
C LYS A 315 9.72 -9.56 -17.05
N MET A 316 8.53 -9.09 -17.48
CA MET A 316 8.29 -7.67 -17.69
C MET A 316 8.39 -6.86 -16.38
N LEU A 317 7.82 -7.38 -15.29
CA LEU A 317 7.87 -6.74 -13.97
C LEU A 317 9.31 -6.62 -13.47
N ILE A 318 10.11 -7.70 -13.57
CA ILE A 318 11.54 -7.68 -13.19
C ILE A 318 12.31 -6.68 -14.05
N SER A 319 12.10 -6.69 -15.38
CA SER A 319 12.75 -5.74 -16.28
C SER A 319 12.35 -4.29 -15.94
N TYR A 320 11.07 -4.08 -15.67
CA TYR A 320 10.57 -2.76 -15.29
C TYR A 320 11.21 -2.27 -13.98
N LEU A 321 11.25 -3.10 -12.93
CA LEU A 321 11.87 -2.76 -11.66
C LEU A 321 13.39 -2.54 -11.80
N ASN A 322 14.10 -3.36 -12.61
CA ASN A 322 15.52 -3.14 -12.87
C ASN A 322 15.79 -1.76 -13.49
N GLY A 323 14.94 -1.26 -14.38
CA GLY A 323 15.09 0.10 -14.91
C GLY A 323 15.01 1.21 -13.85
N PHE A 324 14.38 0.98 -12.70
CA PHE A 324 14.48 1.87 -11.56
C PHE A 324 15.84 1.70 -10.85
N PHE A 325 16.29 0.47 -10.64
CA PHE A 325 17.60 0.23 -10.02
C PHE A 325 18.76 0.75 -10.86
N ASP A 326 18.66 0.69 -12.20
CA ASP A 326 19.65 1.30 -13.11
C ASP A 326 19.80 2.81 -12.83
N ILE A 327 18.70 3.51 -12.48
CA ILE A 327 18.75 4.92 -12.08
C ILE A 327 19.49 5.07 -10.76
N LEU A 328 19.24 4.20 -9.78
CA LEU A 328 19.89 4.29 -8.47
C LEU A 328 21.37 3.85 -8.51
N GLU A 329 21.74 2.89 -9.34
CA GLU A 329 23.12 2.38 -9.45
C GLU A 329 24.05 3.35 -10.19
N SER A 330 23.51 4.25 -11.02
CA SER A 330 24.28 5.24 -11.78
C SER A 330 24.22 6.61 -11.13
N ASP A 331 25.37 7.14 -10.66
CA ASP A 331 25.43 8.49 -10.08
C ASP A 331 24.90 9.55 -11.05
N ARG A 332 25.24 9.45 -12.33
CA ARG A 332 24.78 10.38 -13.37
C ARG A 332 23.26 10.32 -13.56
N LEU A 333 22.67 9.11 -13.57
CA LEU A 333 21.21 8.97 -13.72
C LEU A 333 20.50 9.42 -12.46
N PHE A 334 21.01 9.08 -11.28
CA PHE A 334 20.47 9.51 -10.00
C PHE A 334 20.44 11.04 -9.89
N GLU A 335 21.56 11.69 -10.22
CA GLU A 335 21.64 13.15 -10.25
C GLU A 335 20.60 13.75 -11.22
N ASN A 336 20.58 13.28 -12.48
CA ASN A 336 19.73 13.87 -13.51
C ASN A 336 18.24 13.55 -13.35
N LYS A 337 17.88 12.33 -12.93
CA LYS A 337 16.50 11.85 -12.88
C LYS A 337 15.82 12.05 -11.53
N ILE A 338 16.60 12.32 -10.47
CA ILE A 338 16.08 12.48 -9.11
C ILE A 338 16.50 13.82 -8.52
N LEU A 339 17.81 14.07 -8.32
CA LEU A 339 18.27 15.27 -7.61
C LEU A 339 17.96 16.56 -8.40
N ASN A 340 18.21 16.58 -9.71
CA ASN A 340 17.94 17.75 -10.57
C ASN A 340 16.49 17.81 -11.03
N ALA A 341 15.72 16.71 -10.93
CA ALA A 341 14.32 16.63 -11.31
C ALA A 341 13.35 16.91 -10.14
N CYS A 342 13.84 17.01 -8.89
CA CYS A 342 13.00 17.27 -7.74
C CYS A 342 12.30 18.64 -7.84
N ARG A 343 11.06 18.72 -7.36
CA ARG A 343 10.27 19.95 -7.39
C ARG A 343 10.71 20.92 -6.28
N GLN A 344 10.89 22.16 -6.64
CA GLN A 344 11.14 23.22 -5.66
C GLN A 344 9.83 23.65 -4.99
N VAL A 345 9.90 23.96 -3.71
CA VAL A 345 8.79 24.63 -3.01
C VAL A 345 8.92 26.11 -3.31
N ASP A 346 8.25 26.59 -4.36
CA ASP A 346 8.12 28.02 -4.56
C ASP A 346 6.97 28.58 -3.72
N GLY A 347 7.07 29.86 -3.35
CA GLY A 347 6.08 30.53 -2.50
C GLY A 347 4.68 30.62 -3.11
N THR A 348 4.47 30.19 -4.36
CA THR A 348 3.18 30.17 -5.07
C THR A 348 2.32 28.97 -4.69
N VAL A 349 2.91 27.88 -4.19
CA VAL A 349 2.18 26.67 -3.78
C VAL A 349 1.47 26.84 -2.44
N MET A 350 1.73 27.92 -1.71
CA MET A 350 1.12 28.21 -0.39
C MET A 350 -0.06 29.22 -0.45
N LYS A 351 -0.57 29.56 -1.65
CA LYS A 351 -1.73 30.44 -1.76
C LYS A 351 -3.03 29.70 -2.08
#